data_6c6f83dcbe991817129af544cbce585d
#
_entry.id   6c6f83dcbe991817129af544cbce585d
#
_cell.length_a   1.000
_cell.length_b   1.000
_cell.length_c   1.000
_cell.angle_alpha   90.00
_cell.angle_beta   90.00
_cell.angle_gamma   90.00
#
_symmetry.space_group_name_H-M   'P 1'
#
loop_
_entity.id
_entity.type
_entity.pdbx_description
1 polymer ?
#
loop_
_entity_poly.entity_id
_entity_poly.type
_entity_poly.pdbx_seq_one_letter_code
_entity_poly.pdbx_strand_id
1 'polypeptide(L)'
;MLKLNYLSKLRKHLPAMEFFQQIQKANIKLDDKDWQRFKIFVVKFQRKIIGGCVCIFSGETAFVWFSGGMNKTYMLQYPGVMAVWQALKDAKEAGYKYLEFMDVGMPFREHGYREFVLRFGGEQISTRRWFLFNWKWLNKLCHWFYD
;
A
#
# COMPACT_ATOMS: atom_id res chain seq x y z
N MET A 1 16.08 -2.74 3.60
CA MET A 1 16.11 -3.03 2.15
C MET A 1 14.90 -2.52 1.40
N LEU A 2 13.68 -2.73 1.87
CA LEU A 2 12.45 -2.10 1.33
C LEU A 2 12.55 -0.57 1.29
N LYS A 3 13.10 0.04 2.33
CA LYS A 3 13.30 1.50 2.44
C LYS A 3 14.17 2.06 1.32
N LEU A 4 15.26 1.39 0.95
CA LEU A 4 16.16 1.83 -0.12
C LEU A 4 15.47 1.75 -1.51
N ASN A 5 14.72 0.70 -1.78
CA ASN A 5 13.97 0.56 -3.04
C ASN A 5 12.86 1.59 -3.17
N TYR A 6 12.17 1.92 -2.08
CA TYR A 6 11.13 2.92 -2.06
C TYR A 6 11.68 4.34 -2.26
N LEU A 7 12.74 4.69 -1.55
CA LEU A 7 13.35 6.02 -1.64
C LEU A 7 14.02 6.28 -3.00
N SER A 8 14.68 5.26 -3.57
CA SER A 8 15.43 5.44 -4.82
C SER A 8 14.56 5.47 -6.06
N LYS A 9 13.45 4.72 -6.10
CA LYS A 9 12.63 4.56 -7.32
C LYS A 9 11.31 5.31 -7.30
N LEU A 10 10.65 5.40 -6.15
CA LEU A 10 9.31 5.97 -6.08
C LEU A 10 9.31 7.37 -5.47
N ARG A 11 10.44 7.86 -4.97
CA ARG A 11 10.56 9.14 -4.22
C ARG A 11 9.51 9.27 -3.10
N LYS A 12 9.00 8.14 -2.59
CA LYS A 12 8.00 8.11 -1.52
C LYS A 12 8.70 7.92 -0.18
N HIS A 13 8.28 8.71 0.79
CA HIS A 13 8.75 8.55 2.16
C HIS A 13 8.05 7.34 2.79
N LEU A 14 8.85 6.32 3.13
CA LEU A 14 8.38 5.27 4.02
C LEU A 14 8.44 5.78 5.46
N PRO A 15 7.42 5.48 6.28
CA PRO A 15 7.48 5.72 7.70
C PRO A 15 8.72 5.09 8.35
N ALA A 16 9.13 5.63 9.49
CA ALA A 16 10.23 5.07 10.26
C ALA A 16 9.89 3.66 10.79
N MET A 17 10.90 2.90 11.17
CA MET A 17 10.68 1.53 11.67
C MET A 17 9.81 1.51 12.92
N GLU A 18 9.94 2.52 13.77
CA GLU A 18 9.17 2.71 15.00
C GLU A 18 7.67 2.75 14.73
N PHE A 19 7.24 3.34 13.62
CA PHE A 19 5.85 3.37 13.21
C PHE A 19 5.29 1.96 13.00
N PHE A 20 6.01 1.09 12.29
CA PHE A 20 5.58 -0.29 12.07
C PHE A 20 5.60 -1.12 13.35
N GLN A 21 6.55 -0.86 14.24
CA GLN A 21 6.59 -1.50 15.56
C GLN A 21 5.42 -1.07 16.44
N GLN A 22 5.01 0.21 16.39
CA GLN A 22 3.83 0.70 17.11
C GLN A 22 2.54 0.08 16.59
N ILE A 23 2.39 -0.06 15.27
CA ILE A 23 1.27 -0.75 14.64
C ILE A 23 1.19 -2.21 15.13
N GLN A 24 2.32 -2.91 15.14
CA GLN A 24 2.37 -4.29 15.62
C GLN A 24 1.98 -4.40 17.09
N LYS A 25 2.47 -3.49 17.94
CA LYS A 25 2.09 -3.43 19.36
C LYS A 25 0.61 -3.10 19.56
N ALA A 26 0.04 -2.21 18.74
CA ALA A 26 -1.37 -1.87 18.79
C ALA A 26 -2.25 -3.08 18.43
N ASN A 27 -1.88 -3.86 17.41
CA ASN A 27 -2.58 -5.10 17.06
C ASN A 27 -2.57 -6.15 18.20
N ILE A 28 -1.46 -6.25 18.94
CA ILE A 28 -1.34 -7.20 20.07
C ILE A 28 -2.23 -6.78 21.25
N LYS A 29 -2.41 -5.47 21.47
CA LYS A 29 -3.26 -4.95 22.56
C LYS A 29 -4.76 -5.11 22.29
N LEU A 30 -5.16 -5.17 21.03
CA LEU A 30 -6.53 -5.43 20.62
C LEU A 30 -6.72 -6.95 20.62
N ASP A 31 -7.06 -7.50 21.77
CA ASP A 31 -7.25 -8.95 22.03
C ASP A 31 -8.46 -9.55 21.28
N ASP A 32 -9.10 -8.76 20.46
CA ASP A 32 -10.25 -9.12 19.63
C ASP A 32 -9.75 -9.57 18.25
N LYS A 33 -9.84 -10.87 17.98
CA LYS A 33 -9.43 -11.47 16.68
C LYS A 33 -10.08 -10.82 15.46
N ASP A 34 -11.18 -10.11 15.66
CA ASP A 34 -11.95 -9.45 14.61
C ASP A 34 -11.40 -8.07 14.20
N TRP A 35 -10.38 -7.55 14.90
CA TRP A 35 -9.89 -6.19 14.70
C TRP A 35 -8.40 -6.06 14.38
N GLN A 36 -7.79 -7.05 13.75
CA GLN A 36 -6.44 -6.87 13.22
C GLN A 36 -6.47 -5.88 12.06
N ARG A 37 -6.45 -4.58 12.40
CA ARG A 37 -6.49 -3.49 11.41
C ARG A 37 -5.28 -3.45 10.48
N PHE A 38 -4.19 -4.12 10.86
CA PHE A 38 -2.96 -4.13 10.07
C PHE A 38 -2.40 -5.54 9.98
N LYS A 39 -2.03 -5.93 8.76
CA LYS A 39 -1.28 -7.15 8.51
C LYS A 39 -0.06 -6.85 7.65
N ILE A 40 1.05 -7.50 7.95
CA ILE A 40 2.27 -7.42 7.17
C ILE A 40 2.53 -8.79 6.58
N PHE A 41 2.46 -8.88 5.27
CA PHE A 41 2.81 -10.09 4.52
C PHE A 41 4.27 -10.00 4.09
N VAL A 42 5.02 -11.08 4.25
CA VAL A 42 6.43 -11.16 3.86
C VAL A 42 6.67 -12.37 2.96
N VAL A 43 7.45 -12.16 1.91
CA VAL A 43 7.91 -13.22 1.02
C VAL A 43 9.33 -13.58 1.41
N LYS A 44 9.53 -14.84 1.80
CA LYS A 44 10.83 -15.39 2.17
C LYS A 44 11.34 -16.37 1.09
N PHE A 45 12.59 -16.28 0.78
CA PHE A 45 13.29 -17.23 -0.06
C PHE A 45 14.68 -17.50 0.53
N GLN A 46 15.03 -18.77 0.71
CA GLN A 46 16.33 -19.20 1.29
C GLN A 46 16.73 -18.38 2.54
N ARG A 47 15.85 -18.26 3.54
CA ARG A 47 16.02 -17.50 4.79
C ARG A 47 16.12 -15.97 4.64
N LYS A 48 15.99 -15.41 3.43
CA LYS A 48 15.98 -13.95 3.19
C LYS A 48 14.56 -13.47 2.92
N ILE A 49 14.21 -12.29 3.45
CA ILE A 49 12.99 -11.59 3.08
C ILE A 49 13.26 -10.87 1.76
N ILE A 50 12.56 -11.25 0.70
CA ILE A 50 12.74 -10.72 -0.65
C ILE A 50 11.60 -9.81 -1.10
N GLY A 51 10.48 -9.81 -0.39
CA GLY A 51 9.35 -8.93 -0.67
C GLY A 51 8.39 -8.84 0.51
N GLY A 52 7.44 -7.93 0.41
CA GLY A 52 6.39 -7.77 1.42
C GLY A 52 5.31 -6.78 1.01
N CYS A 53 4.22 -6.85 1.74
CA CYS A 53 3.05 -6.01 1.56
C CYS A 53 2.48 -5.65 2.95
N VAL A 54 2.06 -4.40 3.13
CA VAL A 54 1.40 -3.91 4.33
C VAL A 54 -0.03 -3.58 3.97
N CYS A 55 -0.97 -4.20 4.66
CA CYS A 55 -2.39 -3.99 4.47
C CYS A 55 -3.04 -3.41 5.71
N ILE A 56 -4.03 -2.55 5.47
CA ILE A 56 -4.93 -1.98 6.46
C ILE A 56 -6.32 -2.55 6.19
N PHE A 57 -7.03 -2.92 7.22
CA PHE A 57 -8.39 -3.44 7.13
C PHE A 57 -9.36 -2.49 7.82
N SER A 58 -10.41 -2.07 7.11
CA SER A 58 -11.42 -1.17 7.66
C SER A 58 -12.76 -1.40 6.99
N GLY A 59 -13.80 -1.64 7.78
CA GLY A 59 -15.12 -1.93 7.26
C GLY A 59 -15.12 -3.17 6.36
N GLU A 60 -15.60 -3.01 5.14
CA GLU A 60 -15.67 -4.09 4.13
C GLU A 60 -14.47 -4.08 3.16
N THR A 61 -13.48 -3.22 3.37
CA THR A 61 -12.36 -2.97 2.45
C THR A 61 -11.01 -3.28 3.08
N ALA A 62 -10.19 -4.02 2.35
CA ALA A 62 -8.77 -4.19 2.62
C ALA A 62 -7.98 -3.21 1.75
N PHE A 63 -7.07 -2.45 2.36
CA PHE A 63 -6.24 -1.46 1.68
C PHE A 63 -4.79 -1.94 1.62
N VAL A 64 -4.23 -2.08 0.42
CA VAL A 64 -2.80 -2.28 0.22
C VAL A 64 -2.10 -0.94 0.34
N TRP A 65 -1.46 -0.70 1.48
CA TRP A 65 -0.80 0.58 1.76
C TRP A 65 0.61 0.65 1.19
N PHE A 66 1.41 -0.39 1.45
CA PHE A 66 2.75 -0.51 0.89
C PHE A 66 2.95 -1.90 0.32
N SER A 67 3.56 -2.00 -0.83
CA SER A 67 4.01 -3.27 -1.38
C SER A 67 5.36 -3.08 -2.07
N GLY A 68 6.17 -4.12 -2.06
CA GLY A 68 7.46 -4.08 -2.73
C GLY A 68 8.14 -5.44 -2.73
N GLY A 69 9.09 -5.57 -3.65
CA GLY A 69 9.88 -6.78 -3.77
C GLY A 69 11.19 -6.51 -4.48
N MET A 70 12.14 -7.39 -4.24
CA MET A 70 13.46 -7.40 -4.90
C MET A 70 13.35 -8.04 -6.29
N ASN A 71 12.42 -7.55 -7.12
CA ASN A 71 12.04 -8.14 -8.40
C ASN A 71 13.22 -8.26 -9.38
N LYS A 72 14.20 -7.35 -9.32
CA LYS A 72 15.38 -7.41 -10.20
C LYS A 72 16.33 -8.55 -9.83
N THR A 73 16.49 -8.81 -8.53
CA THR A 73 17.41 -9.85 -8.02
C THR A 73 16.77 -11.23 -8.01
N TYR A 74 15.47 -11.28 -7.77
CA TYR A 74 14.71 -12.54 -7.63
C TYR A 74 13.57 -12.57 -8.65
N MET A 75 13.92 -12.47 -9.94
CA MET A 75 12.95 -12.34 -11.03
C MET A 75 12.01 -13.55 -11.12
N LEU A 76 12.53 -14.75 -11.00
CA LEU A 76 11.77 -16.00 -11.12
C LEU A 76 10.87 -16.30 -9.91
N GLN A 77 11.11 -15.64 -8.79
CA GLN A 77 10.31 -15.79 -7.56
C GLN A 77 9.17 -14.81 -7.47
N TYR A 78 9.09 -13.82 -8.36
CA TYR A 78 8.04 -12.80 -8.42
C TYR A 78 7.65 -12.20 -7.06
N PRO A 79 8.60 -11.72 -6.21
CA PRO A 79 8.33 -11.44 -4.81
C PRO A 79 7.27 -10.35 -4.61
N GLY A 80 7.19 -9.35 -5.49
CA GLY A 80 6.15 -8.33 -5.42
C GLY A 80 4.75 -8.88 -5.72
N VAL A 81 4.66 -9.80 -6.69
CA VAL A 81 3.39 -10.46 -7.05
C VAL A 81 2.93 -11.36 -5.91
N MET A 82 3.83 -12.18 -5.38
CA MET A 82 3.51 -13.13 -4.30
C MET A 82 3.02 -12.41 -3.04
N ALA A 83 3.62 -11.26 -2.69
CA ALA A 83 3.21 -10.48 -1.53
C ALA A 83 1.78 -9.94 -1.68
N VAL A 84 1.46 -9.36 -2.84
CA VAL A 84 0.13 -8.82 -3.13
C VAL A 84 -0.90 -9.95 -3.28
N TRP A 85 -0.53 -11.04 -3.93
CA TRP A 85 -1.40 -12.20 -4.08
C TRP A 85 -1.83 -12.81 -2.74
N GLN A 86 -0.88 -12.92 -1.80
CA GLN A 86 -1.21 -13.41 -0.46
C GLN A 86 -2.15 -12.45 0.29
N ALA A 87 -1.95 -11.14 0.15
CA ALA A 87 -2.84 -10.16 0.73
C ALA A 87 -4.26 -10.25 0.16
N LEU A 88 -4.39 -10.48 -1.16
CA LEU A 88 -5.66 -10.66 -1.84
C LEU A 88 -6.39 -11.93 -1.36
N LYS A 89 -5.66 -13.04 -1.24
CA LYS A 89 -6.21 -14.28 -0.70
C LYS A 89 -6.72 -14.12 0.73
N ASP A 90 -5.90 -13.54 1.61
CA ASP A 90 -6.23 -13.33 3.00
C ASP A 90 -7.46 -12.40 3.16
N ALA A 91 -7.53 -11.33 2.37
CA ALA A 91 -8.68 -10.44 2.36
C ALA A 91 -9.97 -11.18 1.93
N LYS A 92 -9.90 -12.01 0.89
CA LYS A 92 -11.02 -12.82 0.42
C LYS A 92 -11.46 -13.84 1.47
N GLU A 93 -10.52 -14.57 2.06
CA GLU A 93 -10.79 -15.58 3.10
C GLU A 93 -11.39 -14.97 4.37
N ALA A 94 -11.00 -13.73 4.70
CA ALA A 94 -11.55 -12.95 5.80
C ALA A 94 -12.91 -12.29 5.49
N GLY A 95 -13.44 -12.42 4.25
CA GLY A 95 -14.76 -11.93 3.86
C GLY A 95 -14.81 -10.46 3.45
N TYR A 96 -13.67 -9.82 3.19
CA TYR A 96 -13.64 -8.44 2.68
C TYR A 96 -14.18 -8.41 1.24
N LYS A 97 -15.05 -7.43 0.95
CA LYS A 97 -15.67 -7.28 -0.37
C LYS A 97 -14.73 -6.63 -1.38
N TYR A 98 -13.88 -5.71 -0.91
CA TYR A 98 -13.01 -4.92 -1.77
C TYR A 98 -11.56 -5.01 -1.30
N LEU A 99 -10.64 -4.97 -2.27
CA LEU A 99 -9.23 -4.76 -2.01
C LEU A 99 -8.79 -3.55 -2.84
N GLU A 100 -8.39 -2.48 -2.16
CA GLU A 100 -7.98 -1.23 -2.77
C GLU A 100 -6.47 -1.02 -2.66
N PHE A 101 -5.86 -0.52 -3.73
CA PHE A 101 -4.46 -0.13 -3.73
C PHE A 101 -4.34 1.36 -3.52
N MET A 102 -3.70 1.75 -2.42
CA MET A 102 -3.49 3.14 -2.11
C MET A 102 -2.35 3.72 -2.96
N ASP A 103 -2.58 4.94 -3.45
CA ASP A 103 -1.55 5.76 -4.09
C ASP A 103 -0.90 5.12 -5.33
N VAL A 104 -1.71 4.77 -6.30
CA VAL A 104 -1.28 4.23 -7.60
C VAL A 104 -0.83 5.31 -8.61
N GLY A 105 -0.64 6.54 -8.16
CA GLY A 105 -0.16 7.66 -8.97
C GLY A 105 -1.26 8.53 -9.58
N MET A 106 -0.85 9.59 -10.26
CA MET A 106 -1.78 10.52 -10.93
C MET A 106 -2.39 9.89 -12.18
N PRO A 107 -3.70 10.11 -12.46
CA PRO A 107 -4.38 9.47 -13.58
C PRO A 107 -3.82 9.84 -14.96
N PHE A 108 -3.20 11.02 -15.09
CA PHE A 108 -2.71 11.56 -16.37
C PHE A 108 -1.27 11.16 -16.72
N ARG A 109 -0.58 10.42 -15.86
CA ARG A 109 0.81 9.99 -16.09
C ARG A 109 0.90 8.48 -16.07
N GLU A 110 1.68 7.93 -17.00
CA GLU A 110 2.06 6.54 -16.93
C GLU A 110 2.75 6.24 -15.59
N HIS A 111 2.31 5.19 -14.93
CA HIS A 111 2.85 4.82 -13.64
C HIS A 111 2.97 3.31 -13.55
N GLY A 112 4.20 2.80 -13.60
CA GLY A 112 4.47 1.36 -13.66
C GLY A 112 3.88 0.56 -12.49
N TYR A 113 3.68 1.19 -11.32
CA TYR A 113 2.98 0.53 -10.20
C TYR A 113 1.48 0.35 -10.48
N ARG A 114 0.84 1.32 -11.12
CA ARG A 114 -0.56 1.21 -11.53
C ARG A 114 -0.76 0.09 -12.55
N GLU A 115 0.11 0.00 -13.56
CA GLU A 115 0.08 -1.09 -14.53
C GLU A 115 0.28 -2.46 -13.87
N PHE A 116 1.19 -2.54 -12.91
CA PHE A 116 1.40 -3.75 -12.12
C PHE A 116 0.13 -4.15 -11.36
N VAL A 117 -0.56 -3.20 -10.72
CA VAL A 117 -1.78 -3.44 -9.96
C VAL A 117 -2.93 -3.87 -10.87
N LEU A 118 -3.10 -3.21 -12.02
CA LEU A 118 -4.16 -3.54 -12.98
C LEU A 118 -4.06 -4.99 -13.51
N ARG A 119 -2.87 -5.58 -13.51
CA ARG A 119 -2.69 -7.00 -13.89
C ARG A 119 -3.35 -8.00 -12.93
N PHE A 120 -3.76 -7.57 -11.74
CA PHE A 120 -4.56 -8.39 -10.83
C PHE A 120 -6.07 -8.35 -11.16
N GLY A 121 -6.48 -7.68 -12.23
CA GLY A 121 -7.87 -7.63 -12.71
C GLY A 121 -8.73 -6.58 -12.02
N GLY A 122 -8.12 -5.60 -11.34
CA GLY A 122 -8.84 -4.50 -10.70
C GLY A 122 -9.30 -3.42 -11.67
N GLU A 123 -10.26 -2.61 -11.24
CA GLU A 123 -10.72 -1.43 -11.96
C GLU A 123 -10.05 -0.17 -11.42
N GLN A 124 -9.75 0.76 -12.31
CA GLN A 124 -9.22 2.06 -11.92
C GLN A 124 -10.36 2.99 -11.53
N ILE A 125 -10.40 3.38 -10.25
CA ILE A 125 -11.34 4.37 -9.75
C ILE A 125 -10.60 5.69 -9.56
N SER A 126 -11.15 6.77 -10.10
CA SER A 126 -10.63 8.11 -9.88
C SER A 126 -11.23 8.70 -8.61
N THR A 127 -10.38 8.98 -7.63
CA THR A 127 -10.80 9.63 -6.38
C THR A 127 -10.30 11.08 -6.36
N ARG A 128 -11.12 12.00 -5.87
CA ARG A 128 -10.73 13.39 -5.68
C ARG A 128 -10.09 13.54 -4.31
N ARG A 129 -8.96 14.25 -4.26
CA ARG A 129 -8.32 14.64 -3.01
C ARG A 129 -8.64 16.11 -2.75
N TRP A 130 -9.16 16.36 -1.56
CA TRP A 130 -9.46 17.72 -1.12
C TRP A 130 -8.38 18.18 -0.16
N PHE A 131 -7.85 19.38 -0.39
CA PHE A 131 -6.91 20.02 0.51
C PHE A 131 -7.58 21.28 1.06
N LEU A 132 -7.53 21.43 2.38
CA LEU A 132 -8.00 22.64 3.05
C LEU A 132 -6.83 23.21 3.86
N PHE A 133 -6.40 24.41 3.50
CA PHE A 133 -5.38 25.13 4.25
C PHE A 133 -6.05 26.08 5.25
N ASN A 134 -5.46 26.25 6.42
CA ASN A 134 -5.96 27.21 7.43
C ASN A 134 -5.91 28.66 6.95
N TRP A 135 -5.12 28.95 5.93
CA TRP A 135 -5.00 30.29 5.33
C TRP A 135 -5.94 30.44 4.14
N LYS A 136 -6.93 31.34 4.28
CA LYS A 136 -7.96 31.57 3.26
C LYS A 136 -7.40 32.01 1.89
N TRP A 137 -6.31 32.79 1.88
CA TRP A 137 -5.67 33.22 0.64
C TRP A 137 -5.01 32.07 -0.12
N LEU A 138 -4.44 31.10 0.61
CA LEU A 138 -3.81 29.91 0.03
C LEU A 138 -4.86 28.99 -0.61
N ASN A 139 -6.03 28.87 0.02
CA ASN A 139 -7.14 28.12 -0.57
C ASN A 139 -7.62 28.75 -1.87
N LYS A 140 -7.72 30.09 -1.93
CA LYS A 140 -8.06 30.82 -3.17
C LYS A 140 -7.04 30.60 -4.28
N LEU A 141 -5.74 30.63 -3.94
CA LEU A 141 -4.66 30.41 -4.89
C LEU A 141 -4.69 28.97 -5.44
N CYS A 142 -4.88 27.98 -4.57
CA CYS A 142 -5.00 26.59 -4.98
C CYS A 142 -6.23 26.34 -5.85
N HIS A 143 -7.36 26.95 -5.55
CA HIS A 143 -8.57 26.87 -6.37
C HIS A 143 -8.32 27.42 -7.78
N TRP A 144 -7.64 28.55 -7.89
CA TRP A 144 -7.30 29.15 -9.18
C TRP A 144 -6.32 28.28 -10.02
N PHE A 145 -5.46 27.47 -9.39
CA PHE A 145 -4.54 26.58 -10.10
C PHE A 145 -5.14 25.22 -10.50
N TYR A 146 -6.27 24.83 -9.89
CA TYR A 146 -6.88 23.50 -10.10
C TYR A 146 -8.22 23.55 -10.87
N ASP A 147 -8.76 24.72 -11.13
CA ASP A 147 -9.85 24.97 -12.07
C ASP A 147 -9.28 25.30 -13.46
#